data_f5230ae347deeb26f8323c2f7d9227ba
#
_entry.id   f5230ae347deeb26f8323c2f7d9227ba
#
_cell.length_a   1.000
_cell.length_b   1.000
_cell.length_c   1.000
_cell.angle_alpha   90.00
_cell.angle_beta   90.00
_cell.angle_gamma   90.00
#
_symmetry.space_group_name_H-M   'P 1'
#
loop_
_entity.id
_entity.type
_entity.pdbx_description
1 polymer ?
#
loop_
_entity_poly.entity_id
_entity_poly.type
_entity_poly.pdbx_seq_one_letter_code
_entity_poly.pdbx_strand_id
1 'polypeptide(L)'
;VRLRQVALIAHDLRPTAQALAAVFGLKVAFRDPAVGVFGLANVVMPVGGEFLEVLEPIRPDASGARYLRRRGGDAGYMVILQVDDALAHRARLEALGVRIIARSEHDDYRFTHFHPGDCAGVLLSIDDTPGADWRAPLADWAPAGPHWRDFTSDHALGVAAVTIQARDPESAAERWSQLLDRPWRADSDGIQIALDCGSIRFVAPVDHDGTGVVGVDIRVADGAGAIDRAAVLGLGLRGDGAVICGTVLRPVA
;
A
#
# COMPACT_ATOMS: atom_id res chain seq x y z
N VAL A 1 -10.41 10.83 -3.32
CA VAL A 1 -9.62 9.57 -3.25
C VAL A 1 -8.33 9.84 -2.49
N ARG A 2 -8.05 9.10 -1.41
CA ARG A 2 -6.79 9.20 -0.66
C ARG A 2 -6.05 7.85 -0.65
N LEU A 3 -4.72 7.90 -0.64
CA LEU A 3 -3.92 6.73 -0.33
C LEU A 3 -4.12 6.39 1.16
N ARG A 4 -4.69 5.22 1.44
CA ARG A 4 -5.02 4.87 2.82
C ARG A 4 -4.10 3.80 3.38
N GLN A 5 -3.78 2.79 2.58
CA GLN A 5 -2.97 1.68 3.03
C GLN A 5 -2.15 1.12 1.88
N VAL A 6 -0.92 0.73 2.17
CA VAL A 6 -0.08 -0.05 1.25
C VAL A 6 0.22 -1.38 1.92
N ALA A 7 -0.07 -2.48 1.22
CA ALA A 7 0.24 -3.80 1.71
C ALA A 7 1.52 -4.35 1.07
N LEU A 8 2.38 -4.88 1.92
CA LEU A 8 3.55 -5.68 1.58
C LEU A 8 3.22 -7.15 1.83
N ILE A 9 3.90 -8.07 1.15
CA ILE A 9 3.73 -9.50 1.38
C ILE A 9 5.08 -10.18 1.55
N ALA A 10 5.21 -10.98 2.59
CA ALA A 10 6.43 -11.66 2.97
C ALA A 10 6.19 -13.17 3.17
N HIS A 11 7.23 -13.98 3.07
CA HIS A 11 7.20 -15.39 3.45
C HIS A 11 7.03 -15.57 4.97
N ASP A 12 7.59 -14.65 5.77
CA ASP A 12 7.40 -14.51 7.21
C ASP A 12 7.25 -13.00 7.51
N LEU A 13 6.10 -12.60 8.02
CA LEU A 13 5.81 -11.18 8.29
C LEU A 13 6.61 -10.60 9.46
N ARG A 14 7.15 -11.45 10.36
CA ARG A 14 7.79 -10.99 11.59
C ARG A 14 9.08 -10.19 11.36
N PRO A 15 10.04 -10.65 10.50
CA PRO A 15 11.24 -9.84 10.22
C PRO A 15 10.91 -8.49 9.59
N THR A 16 9.93 -8.47 8.69
CA THR A 16 9.46 -7.23 8.05
C THR A 16 8.86 -6.26 9.06
N ALA A 17 7.95 -6.74 9.92
CA ALA A 17 7.35 -5.91 10.97
C ALA A 17 8.40 -5.38 11.97
N GLN A 18 9.39 -6.21 12.33
CA GLN A 18 10.51 -5.80 13.20
C GLN A 18 11.38 -4.72 12.53
N ALA A 19 11.69 -4.86 11.24
CA ALA A 19 12.45 -3.86 10.50
C ALA A 19 11.69 -2.52 10.41
N LEU A 20 10.38 -2.56 10.10
CA LEU A 20 9.53 -1.37 10.08
C LEU A 20 9.46 -0.68 11.45
N ALA A 21 9.36 -1.46 12.53
CA ALA A 21 9.38 -0.92 13.90
C ALA A 21 10.73 -0.27 14.23
N ALA A 22 11.83 -0.93 13.90
CA ALA A 22 13.16 -0.44 14.24
C ALA A 22 13.58 0.78 13.43
N VAL A 23 13.23 0.83 12.12
CA VAL A 23 13.63 1.92 11.21
C VAL A 23 12.72 3.14 11.38
N PHE A 24 11.41 2.94 11.40
CA PHE A 24 10.41 4.01 11.35
C PHE A 24 9.63 4.20 12.66
N GLY A 25 9.90 3.42 13.69
CA GLY A 25 9.19 3.49 14.97
C GLY A 25 7.74 3.02 14.90
N LEU A 26 7.39 2.21 13.89
CA LEU A 26 6.02 1.74 13.71
C LEU A 26 5.65 0.68 14.74
N LYS A 27 4.38 0.65 15.12
CA LYS A 27 3.84 -0.31 16.08
C LYS A 27 2.72 -1.13 15.43
N VAL A 28 2.63 -2.40 15.77
CA VAL A 28 1.52 -3.24 15.31
C VAL A 28 0.26 -2.85 16.08
N ALA A 29 -0.73 -2.29 15.39
CA ALA A 29 -2.01 -1.91 15.97
C ALA A 29 -3.02 -3.06 15.94
N PHE A 30 -3.00 -3.86 14.86
CA PHE A 30 -4.02 -4.89 14.66
C PHE A 30 -3.48 -6.10 13.88
N ARG A 31 -4.09 -7.24 14.15
CA ARG A 31 -3.98 -8.47 13.36
C ARG A 31 -5.41 -8.82 12.94
N ASP A 32 -5.73 -8.59 11.68
CA ASP A 32 -7.09 -8.77 11.19
C ASP A 32 -7.36 -10.24 10.87
N PRO A 33 -8.24 -10.93 11.61
CA PRO A 33 -8.58 -12.32 11.33
C PRO A 33 -9.34 -12.48 10.01
N ALA A 34 -9.96 -11.42 9.49
CA ALA A 34 -10.74 -11.49 8.25
C ALA A 34 -9.88 -11.82 7.02
N VAL A 35 -8.59 -11.49 7.01
CA VAL A 35 -7.70 -11.87 5.90
C VAL A 35 -7.49 -13.38 5.79
N GLY A 36 -7.85 -14.15 6.82
CA GLY A 36 -7.80 -15.61 6.82
C GLY A 36 -8.66 -16.27 5.73
N VAL A 37 -9.72 -15.61 5.26
CA VAL A 37 -10.54 -16.10 4.13
C VAL A 37 -9.73 -16.18 2.84
N PHE A 38 -8.71 -15.33 2.69
CA PHE A 38 -7.76 -15.34 1.56
C PHE A 38 -6.57 -16.28 1.77
N GLY A 39 -6.51 -16.98 2.91
CA GLY A 39 -5.38 -17.82 3.31
C GLY A 39 -4.16 -17.01 3.71
N LEU A 40 -4.37 -15.85 4.32
CA LEU A 40 -3.34 -14.90 4.76
C LEU A 40 -3.44 -14.67 6.27
N ALA A 41 -2.33 -14.27 6.88
CA ALA A 41 -2.25 -13.57 8.15
C ALA A 41 -1.64 -12.19 7.91
N ASN A 42 -1.86 -11.25 8.81
CA ASN A 42 -1.31 -9.90 8.67
C ASN A 42 -0.93 -9.25 9.99
N VAL A 43 -0.24 -8.12 9.84
CA VAL A 43 -0.12 -7.05 10.84
C VAL A 43 -0.39 -5.72 10.15
N VAL A 44 -1.16 -4.85 10.80
CA VAL A 44 -1.44 -3.48 10.35
C VAL A 44 -0.75 -2.50 11.28
N MET A 45 0.01 -1.57 10.70
CA MET A 45 0.86 -0.62 11.41
C MET A 45 0.52 0.81 10.96
N PRO A 46 0.04 1.68 11.86
CA PRO A 46 -0.26 3.07 11.53
C PRO A 46 1.00 3.86 11.16
N VAL A 47 0.86 4.72 10.14
CA VAL A 47 1.84 5.71 9.69
C VAL A 47 1.10 7.04 9.63
N GLY A 48 1.02 7.75 10.74
CA GLY A 48 0.08 8.87 10.88
C GLY A 48 -1.36 8.42 10.70
N GLY A 49 -2.04 8.95 9.71
CA GLY A 49 -3.41 8.57 9.33
C GLY A 49 -3.51 7.55 8.19
N GLU A 50 -2.41 7.06 7.68
CA GLU A 50 -2.31 6.00 6.68
C GLU A 50 -1.73 4.73 7.33
N PHE A 51 -1.61 3.64 6.56
CA PHE A 51 -1.19 2.36 7.11
C PHE A 51 -0.21 1.62 6.20
N LEU A 52 0.74 0.92 6.83
CA LEU A 52 1.44 -0.20 6.21
C LEU A 52 0.86 -1.50 6.75
N GLU A 53 0.58 -2.43 5.86
CA GLU A 53 0.21 -3.78 6.20
C GLU A 53 1.31 -4.73 5.76
N VAL A 54 1.61 -5.75 6.56
CA VAL A 54 2.47 -6.85 6.15
C VAL A 54 1.65 -8.13 6.20
N LEU A 55 1.55 -8.78 5.05
CA LEU A 55 0.82 -10.03 4.84
C LEU A 55 1.78 -11.23 4.79
N GLU A 56 1.29 -12.38 5.22
CA GLU A 56 1.98 -13.67 5.13
C GLU A 56 0.99 -14.75 4.68
N PRO A 57 1.29 -15.53 3.64
CA PRO A 57 0.45 -16.66 3.26
C PRO A 57 0.52 -17.78 4.31
N ILE A 58 -0.62 -18.18 4.86
CA ILE A 58 -0.75 -19.31 5.80
C ILE A 58 -1.18 -20.60 5.11
N ARG A 59 -1.41 -20.57 3.80
CA ARG A 59 -1.73 -21.73 2.97
C ARG A 59 -0.95 -21.69 1.67
N PRO A 60 -0.41 -22.82 1.18
CA PRO A 60 0.42 -22.86 -0.03
C PRO A 60 -0.36 -22.56 -1.32
N ASP A 61 -1.68 -22.75 -1.31
CA ASP A 61 -2.60 -22.47 -2.41
C ASP A 61 -3.15 -21.02 -2.40
N ALA A 62 -2.83 -20.22 -1.38
CA ALA A 62 -3.25 -18.83 -1.31
C ALA A 62 -2.73 -18.02 -2.51
N SER A 63 -3.49 -17.01 -2.94
CA SER A 63 -3.08 -16.10 -4.02
C SER A 63 -1.77 -15.38 -3.69
N GLY A 64 -1.59 -15.00 -2.43
CA GLY A 64 -0.35 -14.40 -1.93
C GLY A 64 0.86 -15.33 -2.06
N ALA A 65 0.72 -16.64 -1.79
CA ALA A 65 1.79 -17.61 -1.98
C ALA A 65 2.18 -17.76 -3.47
N ARG A 66 1.20 -17.72 -4.37
CA ARG A 66 1.47 -17.72 -5.83
C ARG A 66 2.16 -16.43 -6.27
N TYR A 67 1.77 -15.30 -5.67
CA TYR A 67 2.40 -14.01 -5.96
C TYR A 67 3.88 -14.00 -5.54
N LEU A 68 4.20 -14.41 -4.30
CA LEU A 68 5.58 -14.51 -3.81
C LEU A 68 6.46 -15.39 -4.71
N ARG A 69 5.95 -16.58 -5.12
CA ARG A 69 6.69 -17.46 -6.05
C ARG A 69 6.96 -16.79 -7.40
N ARG A 70 5.98 -16.06 -7.94
CA ARG A 70 6.13 -15.34 -9.22
C ARG A 70 7.10 -14.16 -9.10
N ARG A 71 7.10 -13.47 -7.95
CA ARG A 71 8.01 -12.35 -7.67
C ARG A 71 9.43 -12.80 -7.31
N GLY A 72 9.61 -14.04 -6.93
CA GLY A 72 10.90 -14.59 -6.50
C GLY A 72 11.30 -14.19 -5.08
N GLY A 73 10.39 -13.62 -4.28
CA GLY A 73 10.66 -13.16 -2.91
C GLY A 73 9.58 -12.22 -2.37
N ASP A 74 9.89 -11.66 -1.20
CA ASP A 74 9.05 -10.68 -0.53
C ASP A 74 8.93 -9.40 -1.38
N ALA A 75 7.76 -8.75 -1.36
CA ALA A 75 7.48 -7.63 -2.26
C ALA A 75 6.36 -6.72 -1.78
N GLY A 76 6.24 -5.55 -2.42
CA GLY A 76 5.01 -4.76 -2.39
C GLY A 76 3.87 -5.52 -3.08
N TYR A 77 2.64 -5.42 -2.54
CA TYR A 77 1.55 -6.29 -2.95
C TYR A 77 0.30 -5.57 -3.41
N MET A 78 -0.19 -4.60 -2.62
CA MET A 78 -1.49 -4.01 -2.84
C MET A 78 -1.50 -2.52 -2.52
N VAL A 79 -2.28 -1.76 -3.27
CA VAL A 79 -2.61 -0.35 -2.99
C VAL A 79 -4.08 -0.28 -2.62
N ILE A 80 -4.38 0.30 -1.45
CA ILE A 80 -5.72 0.46 -0.92
C ILE A 80 -6.04 1.95 -0.83
N LEU A 81 -7.06 2.35 -1.56
CA LEU A 81 -7.52 3.74 -1.66
C LEU A 81 -8.84 3.88 -0.92
N GLN A 82 -8.94 4.92 -0.10
CA GLN A 82 -10.20 5.29 0.55
C GLN A 82 -10.91 6.36 -0.26
N VAL A 83 -12.21 6.19 -0.40
CA VAL A 83 -13.12 7.08 -1.14
C VAL A 83 -14.33 7.46 -0.28
N ASP A 84 -15.15 8.33 -0.78
CA ASP A 84 -16.42 8.74 -0.18
C ASP A 84 -17.54 7.69 -0.36
N ASP A 85 -17.56 7.01 -1.53
CA ASP A 85 -18.56 5.98 -1.86
C ASP A 85 -17.92 4.88 -2.71
N ALA A 86 -17.55 3.78 -2.04
CA ALA A 86 -16.94 2.63 -2.71
C ALA A 86 -17.89 1.93 -3.69
N LEU A 87 -19.21 2.00 -3.46
CA LEU A 87 -20.20 1.39 -4.36
C LEU A 87 -20.30 2.14 -5.68
N ALA A 88 -20.32 3.49 -5.64
CA ALA A 88 -20.31 4.32 -6.82
C ALA A 88 -19.02 4.13 -7.65
N HIS A 89 -17.85 4.09 -6.96
CA HIS A 89 -16.58 3.80 -7.60
C HIS A 89 -16.55 2.41 -8.22
N ARG A 90 -17.06 1.38 -7.52
CA ARG A 90 -17.18 0.02 -8.04
C ARG A 90 -17.99 -0.01 -9.34
N ALA A 91 -19.20 0.57 -9.33
CA ALA A 91 -20.07 0.59 -10.49
C ALA A 91 -19.39 1.25 -11.70
N ARG A 92 -18.64 2.34 -11.47
CA ARG A 92 -17.87 3.01 -12.51
C ARG A 92 -16.75 2.13 -13.07
N LEU A 93 -16.00 1.43 -12.23
CA LEU A 93 -14.92 0.54 -12.67
C LEU A 93 -15.46 -0.69 -13.41
N GLU A 94 -16.58 -1.25 -12.97
CA GLU A 94 -17.28 -2.33 -13.70
C GLU A 94 -17.70 -1.89 -15.08
N ALA A 95 -18.23 -0.66 -15.22
CA ALA A 95 -18.57 -0.07 -16.51
C ALA A 95 -17.34 0.13 -17.43
N LEU A 96 -16.14 0.30 -16.87
CA LEU A 96 -14.87 0.32 -17.60
C LEU A 96 -14.31 -1.08 -17.90
N GLY A 97 -15.05 -2.15 -17.58
CA GLY A 97 -14.65 -3.52 -17.80
C GLY A 97 -13.58 -4.05 -16.83
N VAL A 98 -13.41 -3.40 -15.68
CA VAL A 98 -12.45 -3.85 -14.66
C VAL A 98 -13.04 -5.02 -13.87
N ARG A 99 -12.32 -6.15 -13.83
CA ARG A 99 -12.76 -7.36 -13.13
C ARG A 99 -12.64 -7.22 -11.63
N ILE A 100 -13.71 -7.58 -10.92
CA ILE A 100 -13.70 -7.73 -9.46
C ILE A 100 -13.22 -9.14 -9.10
N ILE A 101 -12.35 -9.25 -8.09
CA ILE A 101 -11.85 -10.53 -7.56
C ILE A 101 -12.31 -10.83 -6.13
N ALA A 102 -12.65 -9.79 -5.37
CA ALA A 102 -13.27 -9.90 -4.05
C ALA A 102 -14.02 -8.62 -3.72
N ARG A 103 -15.05 -8.74 -2.92
CA ARG A 103 -15.79 -7.58 -2.37
C ARG A 103 -16.46 -7.96 -1.06
N SER A 104 -16.68 -6.97 -0.22
CA SER A 104 -17.49 -7.07 0.98
C SER A 104 -18.24 -5.78 1.24
N GLU A 105 -19.40 -5.90 1.87
CA GLU A 105 -20.28 -4.77 2.20
C GLU A 105 -20.82 -4.99 3.61
N HIS A 106 -20.23 -4.24 4.55
CA HIS A 106 -20.70 -4.15 5.93
C HIS A 106 -21.12 -2.72 6.22
N ASP A 107 -21.86 -2.53 7.30
CA ASP A 107 -22.37 -1.19 7.68
C ASP A 107 -21.25 -0.22 8.05
N ASP A 108 -20.12 -0.71 8.51
CA ASP A 108 -18.95 0.04 8.98
C ASP A 108 -17.75 0.02 8.02
N TYR A 109 -17.75 -0.89 7.03
CA TYR A 109 -16.63 -1.01 6.09
C TYR A 109 -17.03 -1.75 4.81
N ARG A 110 -16.70 -1.17 3.66
CA ARG A 110 -16.91 -1.77 2.34
C ARG A 110 -15.62 -1.75 1.54
N PHE A 111 -15.33 -2.84 0.85
CA PHE A 111 -14.18 -2.91 -0.04
C PHE A 111 -14.49 -3.59 -1.37
N THR A 112 -13.69 -3.27 -2.38
CA THR A 112 -13.68 -3.98 -3.66
C THR A 112 -12.26 -4.13 -4.14
N HIS A 113 -11.81 -5.39 -4.27
CA HIS A 113 -10.52 -5.73 -4.86
C HIS A 113 -10.67 -5.95 -6.36
N PHE A 114 -9.83 -5.28 -7.13
CA PHE A 114 -9.83 -5.35 -8.59
C PHE A 114 -8.66 -6.18 -9.11
N HIS A 115 -8.91 -6.86 -10.25
CA HIS A 115 -7.93 -7.80 -10.83
C HIS A 115 -6.65 -7.06 -11.26
N PRO A 116 -5.45 -7.51 -10.82
CA PRO A 116 -4.19 -6.81 -11.13
C PRO A 116 -3.95 -6.59 -12.62
N GLY A 117 -4.34 -7.56 -13.47
CA GLY A 117 -4.20 -7.43 -14.92
C GLY A 117 -4.96 -6.26 -15.54
N ASP A 118 -5.96 -5.72 -14.85
CA ASP A 118 -6.74 -4.57 -15.30
C ASP A 118 -6.26 -3.25 -14.65
N CYS A 119 -5.36 -3.35 -13.67
CA CYS A 119 -4.80 -2.26 -12.88
C CYS A 119 -3.27 -2.14 -13.05
N ALA A 120 -2.78 -2.32 -14.28
CA ALA A 120 -1.36 -2.24 -14.63
C ALA A 120 -0.46 -3.13 -13.72
N GLY A 121 -0.94 -4.34 -13.40
CA GLY A 121 -0.20 -5.35 -12.64
C GLY A 121 -0.24 -5.22 -11.11
N VAL A 122 -0.97 -4.26 -10.57
CA VAL A 122 -1.10 -4.01 -9.13
C VAL A 122 -2.47 -4.44 -8.63
N LEU A 123 -2.51 -5.13 -7.49
CA LEU A 123 -3.77 -5.39 -6.78
C LEU A 123 -4.27 -4.07 -6.17
N LEU A 124 -5.38 -3.56 -6.71
CA LEU A 124 -6.03 -2.34 -6.26
C LEU A 124 -7.24 -2.68 -5.39
N SER A 125 -7.40 -1.99 -4.26
CA SER A 125 -8.65 -1.92 -3.52
C SER A 125 -9.20 -0.51 -3.49
N ILE A 126 -10.52 -0.40 -3.60
CA ILE A 126 -11.26 0.85 -3.38
C ILE A 126 -12.26 0.59 -2.27
N ASP A 127 -12.10 1.34 -1.19
CA ASP A 127 -12.73 1.07 0.09
C ASP A 127 -13.36 2.34 0.66
N ASP A 128 -14.38 2.17 1.48
CA ASP A 128 -14.94 3.25 2.29
C ASP A 128 -15.33 2.79 3.69
N THR A 129 -15.55 3.77 4.54
CA THR A 129 -16.09 3.61 5.90
C THR A 129 -17.38 4.44 5.94
N PRO A 130 -18.56 3.83 5.72
CA PRO A 130 -19.81 4.55 5.66
C PRO A 130 -20.05 5.43 6.89
N GLY A 131 -20.47 6.68 6.67
CA GLY A 131 -20.74 7.64 7.74
C GLY A 131 -19.52 8.33 8.36
N ALA A 132 -18.29 7.89 8.05
CA ALA A 132 -17.08 8.56 8.51
C ALA A 132 -16.71 9.74 7.60
N ASP A 133 -16.12 10.78 8.19
CA ASP A 133 -15.41 11.80 7.40
C ASP A 133 -14.08 11.24 6.91
N TRP A 134 -14.11 10.60 5.74
CA TRP A 134 -12.93 9.95 5.15
C TRP A 134 -11.78 10.93 4.86
N ARG A 135 -12.03 12.25 4.83
CA ARG A 135 -11.00 13.30 4.66
C ARG A 135 -10.30 13.64 5.96
N ALA A 136 -10.90 13.33 7.10
CA ALA A 136 -10.25 13.59 8.39
C ALA A 136 -8.91 12.87 8.47
N PRO A 137 -7.83 13.52 8.95
CA PRO A 137 -6.50 12.91 9.01
C PRO A 137 -6.49 11.56 9.74
N LEU A 138 -7.23 11.48 10.86
CA LEU A 138 -7.34 10.28 11.67
C LEU A 138 -8.75 9.66 11.58
N ALA A 139 -9.34 9.63 10.38
CA ALA A 139 -10.64 8.98 10.14
C ALA A 139 -10.64 7.52 10.56
N ASP A 140 -11.80 6.97 10.88
CA ASP A 140 -11.95 5.55 11.17
C ASP A 140 -11.48 4.67 10.02
N TRP A 141 -10.87 3.54 10.40
CA TRP A 141 -10.37 2.55 9.45
C TRP A 141 -10.45 1.15 10.06
N ALA A 142 -11.51 0.43 9.73
CA ALA A 142 -11.81 -0.87 10.31
C ALA A 142 -10.67 -1.91 10.15
N PRO A 143 -9.94 -1.97 9.01
CA PRO A 143 -8.82 -2.90 8.85
C PRO A 143 -7.67 -2.70 9.84
N ALA A 144 -7.57 -1.53 10.49
CA ALA A 144 -6.54 -1.26 11.49
C ALA A 144 -7.00 -1.54 12.94
N GLY A 145 -8.25 -1.97 13.11
CA GLY A 145 -8.85 -2.25 14.42
C GLY A 145 -9.30 -0.98 15.18
N PRO A 146 -10.08 -1.15 16.24
CA PRO A 146 -10.77 -0.04 16.90
C PRO A 146 -9.85 0.94 17.66
N HIS A 147 -8.67 0.50 18.06
CA HIS A 147 -7.72 1.26 18.90
C HIS A 147 -6.46 1.67 18.17
N TRP A 148 -6.44 1.65 16.84
CA TRP A 148 -5.24 1.89 16.06
C TRP A 148 -4.55 3.24 16.35
N ARG A 149 -5.30 4.25 16.77
CA ARG A 149 -4.78 5.60 17.10
C ARG A 149 -3.80 5.58 18.27
N ASP A 150 -3.92 4.62 19.19
CA ASP A 150 -3.02 4.45 20.34
C ASP A 150 -1.64 3.91 19.93
N PHE A 151 -1.52 3.45 18.68
CA PHE A 151 -0.31 2.86 18.10
C PHE A 151 0.38 3.79 17.10
N THR A 152 -0.08 5.02 16.93
CA THR A 152 0.61 6.01 16.10
C THR A 152 1.99 6.32 16.65
N SER A 153 2.87 6.86 15.82
CA SER A 153 4.25 7.18 16.15
C SER A 153 4.52 8.66 15.88
N ASP A 154 5.31 9.30 16.73
CA ASP A 154 5.82 10.65 16.50
C ASP A 154 6.97 10.68 15.48
N HIS A 155 7.48 9.52 15.07
CA HIS A 155 8.56 9.38 14.10
C HIS A 155 8.07 9.28 12.66
N ALA A 156 6.98 8.55 12.42
CA ALA A 156 6.40 8.33 11.10
C ALA A 156 5.04 9.04 11.01
N LEU A 157 4.99 10.09 10.20
CA LEU A 157 3.92 11.09 10.19
C LEU A 157 2.86 10.84 9.13
N GLY A 158 3.16 10.01 8.12
CA GLY A 158 2.22 9.69 7.05
C GLY A 158 2.87 8.97 5.88
N VAL A 159 2.05 8.44 4.97
CA VAL A 159 2.50 7.94 3.67
C VAL A 159 2.36 9.05 2.63
N ALA A 160 3.47 9.47 2.05
CA ALA A 160 3.49 10.55 1.06
C ALA A 160 3.21 10.04 -0.36
N ALA A 161 3.73 8.87 -0.71
CA ALA A 161 3.54 8.29 -2.03
C ALA A 161 3.71 6.78 -2.03
N VAL A 162 3.09 6.12 -3.02
CA VAL A 162 3.41 4.76 -3.42
C VAL A 162 4.01 4.80 -4.84
N THR A 163 5.06 4.01 -5.07
CA THR A 163 5.72 3.89 -6.38
C THR A 163 5.40 2.54 -7.00
N ILE A 164 4.87 2.58 -8.21
CA ILE A 164 4.54 1.43 -9.04
C ILE A 164 5.54 1.38 -10.20
N GLN A 165 6.23 0.25 -10.37
CA GLN A 165 6.99 0.02 -11.59
C GLN A 165 6.09 -0.59 -12.66
N ALA A 166 6.29 -0.18 -13.90
CA ALA A 166 5.61 -0.73 -15.07
C ALA A 166 6.56 -0.69 -16.29
N ARG A 167 6.38 -1.64 -17.22
CA ARG A 167 7.18 -1.66 -18.45
C ARG A 167 7.02 -0.39 -19.26
N ASP A 168 5.81 0.16 -19.24
CA ASP A 168 5.45 1.45 -19.81
C ASP A 168 4.75 2.29 -18.72
N PRO A 169 5.51 3.17 -18.06
CA PRO A 169 4.97 4.00 -16.98
C PRO A 169 3.88 4.97 -17.40
N GLU A 170 3.95 5.51 -18.64
CA GLU A 170 2.93 6.43 -19.16
C GLU A 170 1.61 5.69 -19.40
N SER A 171 1.65 4.53 -20.05
CA SER A 171 0.47 3.69 -20.23
C SER A 171 -0.13 3.24 -18.90
N ALA A 172 0.70 2.95 -17.89
CA ALA A 172 0.23 2.61 -16.55
C ALA A 172 -0.44 3.81 -15.88
N ALA A 173 0.16 5.01 -15.97
CA ALA A 173 -0.41 6.24 -15.44
C ALA A 173 -1.73 6.60 -16.12
N GLU A 174 -1.80 6.48 -17.46
CA GLU A 174 -3.04 6.69 -18.21
C GLU A 174 -4.15 5.72 -17.75
N ARG A 175 -3.81 4.43 -17.57
CA ARG A 175 -4.77 3.45 -17.05
C ARG A 175 -5.26 3.80 -15.64
N TRP A 176 -4.36 4.17 -14.74
CA TRP A 176 -4.73 4.57 -13.39
C TRP A 176 -5.51 5.90 -13.36
N SER A 177 -5.20 6.82 -14.26
CA SER A 177 -5.98 8.05 -14.48
C SER A 177 -7.45 7.73 -14.77
N GLN A 178 -7.69 6.78 -15.68
CA GLN A 178 -9.05 6.30 -15.99
C GLN A 178 -9.70 5.60 -14.79
N LEU A 179 -8.94 4.75 -14.05
CA LEU A 179 -9.46 4.05 -12.87
C LEU A 179 -9.87 5.01 -11.75
N LEU A 180 -9.15 6.11 -11.57
CA LEU A 180 -9.36 7.04 -10.46
C LEU A 180 -10.17 8.28 -10.84
N ASP A 181 -10.42 8.49 -12.13
CA ASP A 181 -10.98 9.72 -12.68
C ASP A 181 -10.16 10.96 -12.23
N ARG A 182 -8.83 10.86 -12.38
CA ARG A 182 -7.87 11.90 -11.98
C ARG A 182 -6.78 12.04 -13.02
N PRO A 183 -6.37 13.27 -13.39
CA PRO A 183 -5.32 13.46 -14.37
C PRO A 183 -3.97 12.99 -13.80
N TRP A 184 -3.16 12.40 -14.67
CA TRP A 184 -1.76 12.20 -14.41
C TRP A 184 -0.93 13.36 -14.99
N ARG A 185 0.29 13.50 -14.50
CA ARG A 185 1.27 14.48 -14.99
C ARG A 185 2.65 13.86 -15.04
N ALA A 186 3.49 14.41 -15.93
CA ALA A 186 4.92 14.16 -15.95
C ALA A 186 5.65 15.51 -15.69
N ASP A 187 6.47 15.55 -14.68
CA ASP A 187 7.23 16.73 -14.26
C ASP A 187 8.62 16.31 -13.73
N SER A 188 9.32 17.22 -13.05
CA SER A 188 10.64 16.94 -12.45
C SER A 188 10.61 15.78 -11.44
N ASP A 189 9.45 15.52 -10.84
CA ASP A 189 9.26 14.46 -9.85
C ASP A 189 8.85 13.12 -10.49
N GLY A 190 8.74 13.09 -11.83
CA GLY A 190 8.41 11.94 -12.64
C GLY A 190 6.93 11.86 -13.03
N ILE A 191 6.49 10.65 -13.44
CA ILE A 191 5.12 10.38 -13.85
C ILE A 191 4.30 10.06 -12.61
N GLN A 192 3.24 10.85 -12.34
CA GLN A 192 2.45 10.68 -11.12
C GLN A 192 0.98 11.11 -11.24
N ILE A 193 0.16 10.55 -10.34
CA ILE A 193 -1.22 10.97 -10.07
C ILE A 193 -1.27 11.52 -8.64
N ALA A 194 -1.69 12.78 -8.51
CA ALA A 194 -1.94 13.38 -7.20
C ALA A 194 -3.28 12.89 -6.65
N LEU A 195 -3.30 12.54 -5.37
CA LEU A 195 -4.49 12.20 -4.62
C LEU A 195 -4.84 13.31 -3.61
N ASP A 196 -5.97 13.19 -2.94
CA ASP A 196 -6.35 14.15 -1.88
C ASP A 196 -5.40 14.04 -0.67
N CYS A 197 -4.78 12.87 -0.48
CA CYS A 197 -3.67 12.66 0.43
C CYS A 197 -2.68 11.69 -0.24
N GLY A 198 -1.44 12.14 -0.43
CA GLY A 198 -0.39 11.37 -1.09
C GLY A 198 -0.45 11.39 -2.62
N SER A 199 0.38 10.56 -3.24
CA SER A 199 0.43 10.39 -4.69
C SER A 199 0.76 8.95 -5.08
N ILE A 200 0.50 8.63 -6.35
CA ILE A 200 0.94 7.38 -6.98
C ILE A 200 1.95 7.75 -8.05
N ARG A 201 3.17 7.22 -7.96
CA ARG A 201 4.22 7.41 -8.96
C ARG A 201 4.37 6.19 -9.83
N PHE A 202 4.73 6.41 -11.08
CA PHE A 202 4.97 5.35 -12.05
C PHE A 202 6.41 5.47 -12.57
N VAL A 203 7.15 4.36 -12.52
CA VAL A 203 8.55 4.30 -12.92
C VAL A 203 8.81 3.12 -13.85
N ALA A 204 9.87 3.22 -14.66
CA ALA A 204 10.38 2.08 -15.41
C ALA A 204 10.82 0.95 -14.44
N PRO A 205 10.88 -0.31 -14.88
CA PRO A 205 11.28 -1.41 -14.03
C PRO A 205 12.66 -1.17 -13.41
N VAL A 206 12.72 -1.27 -12.08
CA VAL A 206 13.95 -1.14 -11.29
C VAL A 206 14.54 -2.49 -10.89
N ASP A 207 13.79 -3.55 -11.15
CA ASP A 207 14.18 -4.95 -10.95
C ASP A 207 13.68 -5.84 -12.11
N HIS A 208 13.98 -7.13 -12.07
CA HIS A 208 13.64 -8.06 -13.15
C HIS A 208 12.19 -8.55 -13.09
N ASP A 209 11.43 -8.18 -12.07
CA ASP A 209 10.16 -8.82 -11.73
C ASP A 209 8.92 -8.18 -12.39
N GLY A 210 9.12 -7.22 -13.29
CA GLY A 210 8.05 -6.63 -14.10
C GLY A 210 7.24 -5.56 -13.37
N THR A 211 5.90 -5.64 -13.38
CA THR A 211 5.01 -4.64 -12.79
C THR A 211 4.73 -4.90 -11.31
N GLY A 212 4.52 -3.86 -10.51
CA GLY A 212 4.12 -3.98 -9.11
C GLY A 212 4.55 -2.79 -8.25
N VAL A 213 4.17 -2.83 -6.98
CA VAL A 213 4.60 -1.83 -5.99
C VAL A 213 6.07 -2.08 -5.64
N VAL A 214 6.91 -1.06 -5.77
CA VAL A 214 8.37 -1.13 -5.52
C VAL A 214 8.87 -0.08 -4.54
N GLY A 215 8.04 0.88 -4.16
CA GLY A 215 8.46 1.92 -3.22
C GLY A 215 7.29 2.52 -2.45
N VAL A 216 7.59 3.02 -1.25
CA VAL A 216 6.69 3.81 -0.42
C VAL A 216 7.49 4.95 0.19
N ASP A 217 7.01 6.18 0.02
CA ASP A 217 7.57 7.34 0.67
C ASP A 217 6.85 7.59 1.99
N ILE A 218 7.61 7.64 3.07
CA ILE A 218 7.10 7.82 4.43
C ILE A 218 7.54 9.19 4.93
N ARG A 219 6.59 10.06 5.25
CA ARG A 219 6.90 11.32 5.95
C ARG A 219 7.39 10.99 7.35
N VAL A 220 8.56 11.51 7.70
CA VAL A 220 9.20 11.25 8.98
C VAL A 220 9.71 12.54 9.62
N ALA A 221 9.79 12.54 10.94
CA ALA A 221 10.37 13.66 11.70
C ALA A 221 11.91 13.72 11.55
N ASP A 222 12.56 12.57 11.34
CA ASP A 222 14.02 12.42 11.22
C ASP A 222 14.37 11.39 10.14
N GLY A 223 14.59 11.90 8.91
CA GLY A 223 14.93 11.08 7.75
C GLY A 223 16.32 10.49 7.82
N ALA A 224 17.30 11.26 8.25
CA ALA A 224 18.69 10.80 8.38
C ALA A 224 18.79 9.68 9.40
N GLY A 225 18.20 9.86 10.59
CA GLY A 225 18.19 8.82 11.62
C GLY A 225 17.45 7.55 11.19
N ALA A 226 16.44 7.64 10.33
CA ALA A 226 15.79 6.44 9.77
C ALA A 226 16.76 5.64 8.89
N ILE A 227 17.52 6.29 8.03
CA ILE A 227 18.53 5.64 7.19
C ILE A 227 19.68 5.08 8.01
N ASP A 228 20.15 5.80 9.04
CA ASP A 228 21.19 5.32 9.95
C ASP A 228 20.75 4.04 10.68
N ARG A 229 19.50 4.00 11.16
CA ARG A 229 18.93 2.79 11.79
C ARG A 229 18.85 1.63 10.81
N ALA A 230 18.46 1.87 9.56
CA ALA A 230 18.44 0.85 8.52
C ALA A 230 19.85 0.29 8.25
N ALA A 231 20.87 1.14 8.16
CA ALA A 231 22.25 0.75 7.98
C ALA A 231 22.79 -0.08 9.15
N VAL A 232 22.49 0.33 10.39
CA VAL A 232 22.88 -0.42 11.61
C VAL A 232 22.26 -1.83 11.63
N LEU A 233 21.05 -1.98 11.11
CA LEU A 233 20.38 -3.28 10.97
C LEU A 233 20.90 -4.12 9.78
N GLY A 234 21.82 -3.59 8.98
CA GLY A 234 22.34 -4.27 7.81
C GLY A 234 21.33 -4.39 6.67
N LEU A 235 20.31 -3.56 6.65
CA LEU A 235 19.33 -3.54 5.55
C LEU A 235 19.97 -2.98 4.29
N GLY A 236 19.58 -3.51 3.13
CA GLY A 236 19.99 -2.95 1.85
C GLY A 236 19.49 -1.51 1.71
N LEU A 237 20.32 -0.65 1.11
CA LEU A 237 19.92 0.72 0.76
C LEU A 237 19.81 0.82 -0.77
N ARG A 238 18.80 1.57 -1.25
CA ARG A 238 18.65 1.91 -2.67
C ARG A 238 18.27 3.38 -2.80
N GLY A 239 19.19 4.18 -3.36
CA GLY A 239 19.07 5.62 -3.33
C GLY A 239 19.04 6.13 -1.89
N ASP A 240 18.03 6.91 -1.56
CA ASP A 240 17.75 7.49 -0.25
C ASP A 240 16.76 6.67 0.59
N GLY A 241 16.52 5.41 0.25
CA GLY A 241 15.57 4.52 0.92
C GLY A 241 16.17 3.21 1.42
N ALA A 242 15.56 2.64 2.45
CA ALA A 242 15.84 1.30 2.97
C ALA A 242 15.03 0.24 2.24
N VAL A 243 15.66 -0.88 1.88
CA VAL A 243 14.95 -2.02 1.28
C VAL A 243 14.40 -2.90 2.40
N ILE A 244 13.09 -2.92 2.53
CA ILE A 244 12.35 -3.75 3.48
C ILE A 244 11.28 -4.52 2.70
N CYS A 245 11.20 -5.82 2.87
CA CYS A 245 10.23 -6.66 2.15
C CYS A 245 10.29 -6.45 0.62
N GLY A 246 11.50 -6.44 0.02
CA GLY A 246 11.69 -6.22 -1.41
C GLY A 246 11.23 -4.85 -1.94
N THR A 247 10.84 -3.94 -1.07
CA THR A 247 10.27 -2.62 -1.39
C THR A 247 11.18 -1.52 -0.82
N VAL A 248 11.40 -0.45 -1.58
CA VAL A 248 12.19 0.71 -1.12
C VAL A 248 11.29 1.60 -0.27
N LEU A 249 11.57 1.70 1.03
CA LEU A 249 10.90 2.62 1.94
C LEU A 249 11.76 3.87 2.09
N ARG A 250 11.27 4.99 1.57
CA ARG A 250 12.02 6.24 1.53
C ARG A 250 11.50 7.20 2.60
N PRO A 251 12.34 7.62 3.56
CA PRO A 251 11.99 8.70 4.45
C PRO A 251 11.99 10.03 3.69
N VAL A 252 10.90 10.79 3.83
CA VAL A 252 10.75 12.13 3.25
C VAL A 252 10.31 13.13 4.33
N ALA A 253 10.50 14.44 4.07
CA ALA A 253 10.10 15.51 4.98
C ALA A 253 8.57 15.68 5.05
#